data_453949f965de64be889a1c0cf2888d91
#
_entry.id   453949f965de64be889a1c0cf2888d91
#
_cell.length_a   1.000
_cell.length_b   1.000
_cell.length_c   1.000
_cell.angle_alpha   90.00
_cell.angle_beta   90.00
_cell.angle_gamma   90.00
#
_symmetry.space_group_name_H-M   'P 1'
#
loop_
_entity.id
_entity.type
_entity.pdbx_description
1 polymer ?
#
loop_
_entity_poly.entity_id
_entity_poly.type
_entity_poly.pdbx_seq_one_letter_code
_entity_poly.pdbx_strand_id
1 'polypeptide(L)'
;VCAIMPFITSIFIWKLPKTKRKTKDMNVISKLMSNLNEQKQLAFLLSMMNIAPNYGQFYVYFLQDRLSYTPQQFAWLSVSGSLTFLLATITYNRFLIDKPPASILLVGLIGTYICRLAQVFVILNIFPYFWIVLFDGVAESFFGTLLLMPLIVLVAKGCKDGVEGSLYSMMMAISNLSGVMGNWLGSIIGYVMNINRDNFDNMIWFVLLCATLEFGIPLLSILRGKTSFSEDSEEESEPEMDRTLEPDDPVI
;
A
#
# COMPACT_ATOMS: atom_id res chain seq x y z
N VAL A 1 22.28 -14.91 7.55
CA VAL A 1 22.08 -13.45 7.82
C VAL A 1 20.60 -13.18 8.16
N CYS A 2 19.62 -13.71 7.44
CA CYS A 2 18.19 -13.44 7.68
C CYS A 2 17.68 -13.90 9.06
N ALA A 3 18.27 -14.92 9.68
CA ALA A 3 17.86 -15.40 11.01
C ALA A 3 18.44 -14.58 12.18
N ILE A 4 19.50 -13.82 11.95
CA ILE A 4 20.18 -13.05 13.01
C ILE A 4 19.43 -11.75 13.33
N MET A 5 18.84 -11.08 12.31
CA MET A 5 18.11 -9.83 12.49
C MET A 5 16.91 -9.94 13.45
N PRO A 6 16.04 -10.96 13.38
CA PRO A 6 14.96 -11.14 14.35
C PRO A 6 15.46 -11.36 15.79
N PHE A 7 16.61 -12.01 15.95
CA PHE A 7 17.24 -12.18 17.27
C PHE A 7 17.72 -10.85 17.85
N ILE A 8 18.39 -10.04 17.04
CA ILE A 8 18.87 -8.71 17.46
C ILE A 8 17.68 -7.82 17.83
N THR A 9 16.64 -7.77 16.99
CA THR A 9 15.43 -6.99 17.29
C THR A 9 14.72 -7.48 18.54
N SER A 10 14.68 -8.80 18.79
CA SER A 10 14.09 -9.39 20.00
C SER A 10 14.83 -8.97 21.27
N ILE A 11 16.18 -8.89 21.22
CA ILE A 11 17.00 -8.41 22.35
C ILE A 11 16.74 -6.92 22.62
N PHE A 12 16.60 -6.10 21.56
CA PHE A 12 16.28 -4.68 21.72
C PHE A 12 14.88 -4.49 22.31
N ILE A 13 13.87 -5.24 21.85
CA ILE A 13 12.51 -5.20 22.39
C ILE A 13 12.48 -5.58 23.88
N TRP A 14 13.32 -6.52 24.29
CA TRP A 14 13.37 -6.95 25.70
C TRP A 14 13.95 -5.87 26.64
N LYS A 15 14.79 -4.97 26.11
CA LYS A 15 15.35 -3.81 26.85
C LYS A 15 14.42 -2.59 26.88
N LEU A 16 13.33 -2.58 26.10
CA LEU A 16 12.36 -1.48 26.16
C LEU A 16 11.64 -1.47 27.52
N PRO A 17 11.46 -0.28 28.12
CA PRO A 17 10.73 -0.16 29.38
C PRO A 17 9.32 -0.73 29.21
N LYS A 18 9.00 -1.74 30.05
CA LYS A 18 7.67 -2.34 30.06
C LYS A 18 6.67 -1.29 30.51
N THR A 19 5.94 -0.71 29.58
CA THR A 19 4.77 0.12 29.91
C THR A 19 3.81 -0.73 30.75
N LYS A 20 3.47 -0.25 31.95
CA LYS A 20 2.50 -0.93 32.82
C LYS A 20 1.20 -1.07 32.04
N ARG A 21 0.85 -2.32 31.72
CA ARG A 21 -0.42 -2.65 31.07
C ARG A 21 -1.53 -2.13 31.97
N LYS A 22 -2.18 -1.03 31.60
CA LYS A 22 -3.45 -0.63 32.23
C LYS A 22 -4.42 -1.79 32.08
N THR A 23 -5.07 -2.12 33.16
CA THR A 23 -6.05 -3.19 33.34
C THR A 23 -6.89 -3.43 32.08
N LYS A 24 -7.07 -4.71 31.79
CA LYS A 24 -7.85 -5.27 30.67
C LYS A 24 -9.32 -4.87 30.84
N ASP A 25 -9.67 -3.66 30.37
CA ASP A 25 -11.06 -3.27 30.29
C ASP A 25 -11.74 -4.14 29.21
N MET A 26 -12.80 -4.83 29.58
CA MET A 26 -13.67 -5.58 28.64
C MET A 26 -14.23 -4.66 27.54
N ASN A 27 -14.16 -3.36 27.72
CA ASN A 27 -14.55 -2.34 26.76
C ASN A 27 -13.59 -2.16 25.58
N VAL A 28 -12.38 -2.76 25.59
CA VAL A 28 -11.39 -2.58 24.52
C VAL A 28 -11.89 -3.15 23.20
N ILE A 29 -12.53 -4.32 23.22
CA ILE A 29 -13.07 -4.94 22.00
C ILE A 29 -14.22 -4.11 21.43
N SER A 30 -15.12 -3.63 22.28
CA SER A 30 -16.22 -2.74 21.86
C SER A 30 -15.69 -1.43 21.28
N LYS A 31 -14.68 -0.84 21.93
CA LYS A 31 -14.00 0.38 21.46
C LYS A 31 -13.26 0.17 20.14
N LEU A 32 -12.61 -0.99 19.96
CA LEU A 32 -11.98 -1.38 18.68
C LEU A 32 -13.00 -1.54 17.56
N MET A 33 -14.11 -2.22 17.84
CA MET A 33 -15.17 -2.42 16.85
C MET A 33 -15.86 -1.11 16.47
N SER A 34 -16.08 -0.21 17.41
CA SER A 34 -16.62 1.13 17.15
C SER A 34 -15.65 1.93 16.26
N ASN A 35 -14.37 1.98 16.61
CA ASN A 35 -13.35 2.70 15.82
C ASN A 35 -13.17 2.10 14.43
N LEU A 36 -13.23 0.77 14.28
CA LEU A 36 -13.18 0.12 12.98
C LEU A 36 -14.40 0.49 12.12
N ASN A 37 -15.57 0.60 12.75
CA ASN A 37 -16.79 1.00 12.04
C ASN A 37 -16.73 2.46 11.56
N GLU A 38 -16.11 3.35 12.33
CA GLU A 38 -15.80 4.73 11.89
C GLU A 38 -14.81 4.74 10.73
N GLN A 39 -13.82 3.85 10.74
CA GLN A 39 -12.77 3.77 9.69
C GLN A 39 -13.03 2.72 8.61
N LYS A 40 -14.27 2.24 8.49
CA LYS A 40 -14.62 1.23 7.47
C LYS A 40 -14.29 1.67 6.03
N GLN A 41 -14.37 2.97 5.76
CA GLN A 41 -14.02 3.51 4.43
C GLN A 41 -12.53 3.36 4.14
N LEU A 42 -11.67 3.63 5.14
CA LEU A 42 -10.24 3.46 5.01
C LEU A 42 -9.86 1.97 4.90
N ALA A 43 -10.49 1.10 5.69
CA ALA A 43 -10.32 -0.35 5.60
C ALA A 43 -10.76 -0.88 4.22
N PHE A 44 -11.86 -0.37 3.68
CA PHE A 44 -12.32 -0.69 2.34
C PHE A 44 -11.34 -0.22 1.27
N LEU A 45 -10.84 1.02 1.36
CA LEU A 45 -9.84 1.56 0.44
C LEU A 45 -8.56 0.71 0.45
N LEU A 46 -8.03 0.37 1.64
CA LEU A 46 -6.88 -0.52 1.79
C LEU A 46 -7.11 -1.90 1.15
N SER A 47 -8.31 -2.46 1.33
CA SER A 47 -8.68 -3.74 0.73
C SER A 47 -8.71 -3.64 -0.79
N MET A 48 -9.35 -2.62 -1.34
CA MET A 48 -9.48 -2.43 -2.79
C MET A 48 -8.13 -2.16 -3.48
N MET A 49 -7.20 -1.50 -2.78
CA MET A 49 -5.84 -1.28 -3.29
C MET A 49 -5.02 -2.57 -3.44
N ASN A 50 -5.30 -3.59 -2.64
CA ASN A 50 -4.49 -4.80 -2.57
C ASN A 50 -5.18 -6.06 -3.15
N ILE A 51 -6.51 -6.04 -3.35
CA ILE A 51 -7.26 -7.24 -3.79
C ILE A 51 -7.14 -7.50 -5.29
N ALA A 52 -6.63 -6.54 -6.05
CA ALA A 52 -6.47 -6.69 -7.49
C ALA A 52 -5.59 -7.91 -7.82
N PRO A 53 -5.92 -8.67 -8.89
CA PRO A 53 -5.17 -9.86 -9.25
C PRO A 53 -3.73 -9.52 -9.63
N ASN A 54 -2.77 -10.23 -9.00
CA ASN A 54 -1.34 -9.98 -9.16
C ASN A 54 -0.70 -11.04 -10.07
N TYR A 55 0.02 -10.60 -11.10
CA TYR A 55 0.75 -11.46 -12.03
C TYR A 55 2.25 -11.56 -11.73
N GLY A 56 2.76 -10.89 -10.70
CA GLY A 56 4.20 -10.75 -10.45
C GLY A 56 4.96 -12.07 -10.36
N GLN A 57 4.37 -13.13 -9.80
CA GLN A 57 5.02 -14.46 -9.74
C GLN A 57 5.20 -15.06 -11.14
N PHE A 58 4.21 -14.94 -12.02
CA PHE A 58 4.30 -15.42 -13.40
C PHE A 58 5.33 -14.62 -14.20
N TYR A 59 5.44 -13.32 -13.94
CA TYR A 59 6.46 -12.48 -14.56
C TYR A 59 7.88 -12.89 -14.13
N VAL A 60 8.08 -13.24 -12.86
CA VAL A 60 9.35 -13.78 -12.37
C VAL A 60 9.69 -15.10 -13.09
N TYR A 61 8.73 -16.02 -13.25
CA TYR A 61 8.94 -17.25 -14.01
C TYR A 61 9.26 -16.96 -15.48
N PHE A 62 8.60 -16.01 -16.11
CA PHE A 62 8.91 -15.58 -17.47
C PHE A 62 10.35 -15.07 -17.61
N LEU A 63 10.80 -14.20 -16.68
CA LEU A 63 12.18 -13.70 -16.67
C LEU A 63 13.20 -14.85 -16.49
N GLN A 64 12.88 -15.82 -15.61
CA GLN A 64 13.76 -16.94 -15.33
C GLN A 64 13.82 -17.95 -16.49
N ASP A 65 12.66 -18.40 -16.99
CA ASP A 65 12.57 -19.53 -17.89
C ASP A 65 12.70 -19.12 -19.36
N ARG A 66 12.20 -17.93 -19.74
CA ARG A 66 12.28 -17.40 -21.13
C ARG A 66 13.48 -16.50 -21.37
N LEU A 67 13.80 -15.62 -20.42
CA LEU A 67 14.92 -14.69 -20.58
C LEU A 67 16.20 -15.18 -19.87
N SER A 68 16.16 -16.37 -19.24
CA SER A 68 17.31 -17.03 -18.59
C SER A 68 18.02 -16.14 -17.56
N TYR A 69 17.25 -15.37 -16.78
CA TYR A 69 17.81 -14.51 -15.74
C TYR A 69 18.48 -15.33 -14.65
N THR A 70 19.69 -14.95 -14.30
CA THR A 70 20.50 -15.56 -13.25
C THR A 70 20.04 -15.12 -11.86
N PRO A 71 20.26 -15.93 -10.81
CA PRO A 71 20.00 -15.51 -9.43
C PRO A 71 20.67 -14.19 -9.04
N GLN A 72 21.84 -13.91 -9.63
CA GLN A 72 22.55 -12.65 -9.40
C GLN A 72 21.79 -11.43 -9.96
N GLN A 73 21.15 -11.56 -11.12
CA GLN A 73 20.31 -10.50 -11.70
C GLN A 73 19.07 -10.25 -10.85
N PHE A 74 18.43 -11.29 -10.32
CA PHE A 74 17.33 -11.16 -9.37
C PHE A 74 17.78 -10.48 -8.06
N ALA A 75 19.00 -10.76 -7.59
CA ALA A 75 19.57 -10.07 -6.44
C ALA A 75 19.72 -8.57 -6.70
N TRP A 76 20.19 -8.16 -7.89
CA TRP A 76 20.28 -6.76 -8.27
C TRP A 76 18.90 -6.08 -8.34
N LEU A 77 17.89 -6.75 -8.90
CA LEU A 77 16.51 -6.25 -8.90
C LEU A 77 16.00 -6.02 -7.47
N SER A 78 16.24 -6.96 -6.57
CA SER A 78 15.82 -6.86 -5.17
C SER A 78 16.52 -5.73 -4.40
N VAL A 79 17.85 -5.59 -4.60
CA VAL A 79 18.63 -4.53 -3.95
C VAL A 79 18.21 -3.16 -4.47
N SER A 80 18.10 -2.99 -5.79
CA SER A 80 17.66 -1.72 -6.39
C SER A 80 16.26 -1.32 -5.94
N GLY A 81 15.31 -2.28 -5.89
CA GLY A 81 13.97 -2.05 -5.37
C GLY A 81 13.97 -1.59 -3.90
N SER A 82 14.79 -2.22 -3.04
CA SER A 82 14.91 -1.84 -1.63
C SER A 82 15.50 -0.44 -1.43
N LEU A 83 16.53 -0.09 -2.22
CA LEU A 83 17.11 1.27 -2.21
C LEU A 83 16.09 2.30 -2.69
N THR A 84 15.34 1.98 -3.73
CA THR A 84 14.31 2.86 -4.26
C THR A 84 13.15 3.06 -3.29
N PHE A 85 12.74 2.00 -2.58
CA PHE A 85 11.75 2.10 -1.50
C PHE A 85 12.20 3.11 -0.43
N LEU A 86 13.46 3.05 -0.01
CA LEU A 86 14.02 4.00 0.95
C LEU A 86 14.01 5.44 0.40
N LEU A 87 14.48 5.63 -0.83
CA LEU A 87 14.51 6.95 -1.49
C LEU A 87 13.08 7.52 -1.66
N ALA A 88 12.13 6.70 -2.10
CA ALA A 88 10.73 7.12 -2.24
C ALA A 88 10.11 7.50 -0.90
N THR A 89 10.42 6.75 0.18
CA THR A 89 9.97 7.06 1.54
C THR A 89 10.53 8.40 2.02
N ILE A 90 11.82 8.67 1.79
CA ILE A 90 12.45 9.96 2.11
C ILE A 90 11.81 11.08 1.28
N THR A 91 11.59 10.86 -0.01
CA THR A 91 10.95 11.82 -0.90
C THR A 91 9.53 12.15 -0.43
N TYR A 92 8.74 11.14 -0.07
CA TYR A 92 7.41 11.33 0.48
C TYR A 92 7.43 12.19 1.75
N ASN A 93 8.26 11.81 2.74
CA ASN A 93 8.32 12.51 4.02
C ASN A 93 8.84 13.95 3.90
N ARG A 94 9.71 14.24 2.92
CA ARG A 94 10.31 15.57 2.80
C ARG A 94 9.52 16.54 1.92
N PHE A 95 8.83 16.03 0.90
CA PHE A 95 8.23 16.87 -0.14
C PHE A 95 6.72 16.67 -0.34
N LEU A 96 6.19 15.55 0.09
CA LEU A 96 4.82 15.14 -0.25
C LEU A 96 3.89 15.00 0.96
N ILE A 97 4.41 14.99 2.18
CA ILE A 97 3.61 14.75 3.40
C ILE A 97 2.49 15.79 3.60
N ASP A 98 2.72 17.04 3.17
CA ASP A 98 1.76 18.14 3.28
C ASP A 98 0.83 18.26 2.05
N LYS A 99 0.98 17.38 1.08
CA LYS A 99 0.15 17.38 -0.12
C LYS A 99 -1.11 16.52 0.09
N PRO A 100 -2.21 16.83 -0.62
CA PRO A 100 -3.43 16.06 -0.48
C PRO A 100 -3.18 14.59 -0.85
N PRO A 101 -3.55 13.63 0.03
CA PRO A 101 -3.23 12.21 -0.14
C PRO A 101 -3.81 11.64 -1.42
N ALA A 102 -5.01 12.07 -1.83
CA ALA A 102 -5.65 11.63 -3.05
C ALA A 102 -4.81 11.92 -4.33
N SER A 103 -4.13 13.07 -4.36
CA SER A 103 -3.26 13.42 -5.50
C SER A 103 -2.04 12.52 -5.57
N ILE A 104 -1.43 12.21 -4.43
CA ILE A 104 -0.25 11.33 -4.37
C ILE A 104 -0.63 9.90 -4.75
N LEU A 105 -1.78 9.42 -4.25
CA LEU A 105 -2.33 8.11 -4.62
C LEU A 105 -2.58 8.01 -6.13
N LEU A 106 -3.13 9.06 -6.77
CA LEU A 106 -3.33 9.08 -8.22
C LEU A 106 -2.01 9.06 -8.99
N VAL A 107 -1.01 9.84 -8.57
CA VAL A 107 0.32 9.84 -9.19
C VAL A 107 0.98 8.47 -9.07
N GLY A 108 0.94 7.86 -7.87
CA GLY A 108 1.44 6.50 -7.65
C GLY A 108 0.73 5.47 -8.53
N LEU A 109 -0.60 5.56 -8.61
CA LEU A 109 -1.43 4.64 -9.39
C LEU A 109 -1.15 4.75 -10.91
N ILE A 110 -1.07 5.97 -11.43
CA ILE A 110 -0.75 6.20 -12.86
C ILE A 110 0.68 5.74 -13.15
N GLY A 111 1.63 6.05 -12.28
CA GLY A 111 3.03 5.66 -12.44
C GLY A 111 3.21 4.14 -12.45
N THR A 112 2.60 3.41 -11.50
CA THR A 112 2.63 1.95 -11.49
C THR A 112 1.97 1.36 -12.73
N TYR A 113 0.85 1.91 -13.19
CA TYR A 113 0.18 1.45 -14.41
C TYR A 113 1.07 1.59 -15.65
N ILE A 114 1.77 2.73 -15.80
CA ILE A 114 2.71 2.95 -16.91
C ILE A 114 3.86 1.93 -16.86
N CYS A 115 4.43 1.64 -15.68
CA CYS A 115 5.46 0.61 -15.53
C CYS A 115 4.91 -0.77 -15.92
N ARG A 116 3.70 -1.13 -15.52
CA ARG A 116 3.04 -2.40 -15.92
C ARG A 116 2.87 -2.50 -17.43
N LEU A 117 2.52 -1.41 -18.10
CA LEU A 117 2.46 -1.39 -19.57
C LEU A 117 3.85 -1.50 -20.21
N ALA A 118 4.89 -0.93 -19.59
CA ALA A 118 6.27 -1.09 -20.08
C ALA A 118 6.76 -2.53 -20.02
N GLN A 119 6.32 -3.34 -19.03
CA GLN A 119 6.65 -4.76 -18.95
C GLN A 119 6.10 -5.57 -20.14
N VAL A 120 5.03 -5.12 -20.78
CA VAL A 120 4.51 -5.76 -22.00
C VAL A 120 5.55 -5.72 -23.13
N PHE A 121 6.33 -4.66 -23.26
CA PHE A 121 7.38 -4.56 -24.28
C PHE A 121 8.54 -5.53 -24.01
N VAL A 122 8.80 -5.84 -22.73
CA VAL A 122 9.77 -6.87 -22.32
C VAL A 122 9.23 -8.27 -22.70
N ILE A 123 7.94 -8.54 -22.46
CA ILE A 123 7.29 -9.82 -22.80
C ILE A 123 7.24 -10.03 -24.32
N LEU A 124 7.01 -8.97 -25.09
CA LEU A 124 7.06 -8.99 -26.56
C LEU A 124 8.49 -9.18 -27.12
N ASN A 125 9.49 -9.25 -26.23
CA ASN A 125 10.90 -9.39 -26.60
C ASN A 125 11.42 -8.25 -27.49
N ILE A 126 10.80 -7.06 -27.40
CA ILE A 126 11.24 -5.86 -28.12
C ILE A 126 12.47 -5.27 -27.44
N PHE A 127 12.46 -5.26 -26.10
CA PHE A 127 13.56 -4.74 -25.27
C PHE A 127 13.90 -5.72 -24.12
N PRO A 128 14.43 -6.93 -24.39
CA PRO A 128 14.67 -7.95 -23.37
C PRO A 128 15.93 -7.71 -22.52
N TYR A 129 16.45 -6.48 -22.54
CA TYR A 129 17.71 -6.14 -21.87
C TYR A 129 17.52 -6.00 -20.35
N PHE A 130 18.42 -6.63 -19.60
CA PHE A 130 18.42 -6.57 -18.13
C PHE A 130 18.31 -5.15 -17.55
N TRP A 131 18.99 -4.19 -18.15
CA TRP A 131 18.97 -2.80 -17.67
C TRP A 131 17.57 -2.15 -17.78
N ILE A 132 16.81 -2.50 -18.80
CA ILE A 132 15.44 -1.99 -18.97
C ILE A 132 14.53 -2.55 -17.88
N VAL A 133 14.62 -3.85 -17.60
CA VAL A 133 13.86 -4.48 -16.51
C VAL A 133 14.29 -3.93 -15.14
N LEU A 134 15.57 -3.62 -14.97
CA LEU A 134 16.08 -3.00 -13.75
C LEU A 134 15.51 -1.58 -13.55
N PHE A 135 15.55 -0.75 -14.58
CA PHE A 135 14.99 0.61 -14.51
C PHE A 135 13.48 0.62 -14.33
N ASP A 136 12.78 -0.29 -14.99
CA ASP A 136 11.34 -0.49 -14.80
C ASP A 136 11.02 -0.90 -13.35
N GLY A 137 11.75 -1.87 -12.80
CA GLY A 137 11.61 -2.29 -11.40
C GLY A 137 11.91 -1.18 -10.39
N VAL A 138 12.88 -0.30 -10.68
CA VAL A 138 13.16 0.91 -9.88
C VAL A 138 11.97 1.87 -9.95
N ALA A 139 11.47 2.16 -11.14
CA ALA A 139 10.31 3.05 -11.32
C ALA A 139 9.05 2.49 -10.66
N GLU A 140 8.77 1.21 -10.84
CA GLU A 140 7.64 0.51 -10.21
C GLU A 140 7.74 0.57 -8.67
N SER A 141 8.92 0.30 -8.11
CA SER A 141 9.14 0.38 -6.65
C SER A 141 8.93 1.80 -6.12
N PHE A 142 9.35 2.82 -6.87
CA PHE A 142 9.16 4.22 -6.51
C PHE A 142 7.67 4.60 -6.47
N PHE A 143 6.94 4.37 -7.56
CA PHE A 143 5.52 4.70 -7.63
C PHE A 143 4.66 3.84 -6.72
N GLY A 144 4.99 2.56 -6.55
CA GLY A 144 4.34 1.67 -5.59
C GLY A 144 4.51 2.14 -4.14
N THR A 145 5.67 2.69 -3.80
CA THR A 145 5.90 3.30 -2.48
C THR A 145 5.08 4.58 -2.31
N LEU A 146 4.99 5.43 -3.33
CA LEU A 146 4.13 6.61 -3.30
C LEU A 146 2.64 6.26 -3.17
N LEU A 147 2.23 5.11 -3.68
CA LEU A 147 0.88 4.59 -3.50
C LEU A 147 0.64 4.08 -2.06
N LEU A 148 1.64 3.47 -1.44
CA LEU A 148 1.53 2.86 -0.12
C LEU A 148 1.63 3.89 1.03
N MET A 149 2.54 4.87 0.94
CA MET A 149 2.87 5.79 2.04
C MET A 149 1.68 6.61 2.54
N PRO A 150 0.86 7.27 1.68
CA PRO A 150 -0.31 8.00 2.14
C PRO A 150 -1.30 7.12 2.92
N LEU A 151 -1.48 5.87 2.50
CA LEU A 151 -2.39 4.93 3.16
C LEU A 151 -1.92 4.58 4.57
N ILE A 152 -0.62 4.32 4.75
CA ILE A 152 -0.02 4.05 6.07
C ILE A 152 -0.19 5.26 6.98
N VAL A 153 0.04 6.48 6.46
CA VAL A 153 -0.12 7.73 7.24
C VAL A 153 -1.58 7.94 7.62
N LEU A 154 -2.53 7.72 6.70
CA LEU A 154 -3.96 7.82 7.00
C LEU A 154 -4.39 6.81 8.07
N VAL A 155 -3.91 5.57 7.99
CA VAL A 155 -4.16 4.55 9.03
C VAL A 155 -3.62 5.02 10.38
N ALA A 156 -2.40 5.55 10.42
CA ALA A 156 -1.77 6.02 11.65
C ALA A 156 -2.52 7.21 12.26
N LYS A 157 -2.93 8.19 11.44
CA LYS A 157 -3.71 9.36 11.88
C LYS A 157 -5.11 8.99 12.38
N GLY A 158 -5.74 7.99 11.76
CA GLY A 158 -7.07 7.52 12.14
C GLY A 158 -7.11 6.70 13.44
N CYS A 159 -5.97 6.38 14.06
CA CYS A 159 -5.94 5.61 15.29
C CYS A 159 -6.22 6.51 16.51
N LYS A 160 -7.28 6.18 17.26
CA LYS A 160 -7.66 6.90 18.49
C LYS A 160 -6.80 6.48 19.68
N ASP A 161 -6.58 7.41 20.60
CA ASP A 161 -5.78 7.24 21.81
C ASP A 161 -6.20 6.01 22.64
N GLY A 162 -5.22 5.20 23.01
CA GLY A 162 -5.38 4.01 23.87
C GLY A 162 -5.70 2.70 23.16
N VAL A 163 -5.93 2.72 21.83
CA VAL A 163 -6.11 1.51 20.99
C VAL A 163 -5.30 1.55 19.69
N GLU A 164 -4.38 2.53 19.55
CA GLU A 164 -3.63 2.80 18.33
C GLU A 164 -2.95 1.53 17.77
N GLY A 165 -2.18 0.85 18.61
CA GLY A 165 -1.43 -0.34 18.19
C GLY A 165 -2.32 -1.49 17.70
N SER A 166 -3.46 -1.69 18.35
CA SER A 166 -4.41 -2.76 17.98
C SER A 166 -5.16 -2.42 16.70
N LEU A 167 -5.58 -1.17 16.53
CA LEU A 167 -6.30 -0.71 15.35
C LEU A 167 -5.37 -0.69 14.13
N TYR A 168 -4.14 -0.17 14.28
CA TYR A 168 -3.12 -0.21 13.24
C TYR A 168 -2.83 -1.64 12.79
N SER A 169 -2.60 -2.56 13.75
CA SER A 169 -2.34 -3.97 13.44
C SER A 169 -3.50 -4.63 12.70
N MET A 170 -4.74 -4.29 13.06
CA MET A 170 -5.94 -4.79 12.40
C MET A 170 -6.06 -4.28 10.96
N MET A 171 -5.80 -2.99 10.72
CA MET A 171 -5.78 -2.41 9.38
C MET A 171 -4.70 -3.05 8.50
N MET A 172 -3.50 -3.26 9.04
CA MET A 172 -2.42 -3.95 8.32
C MET A 172 -2.75 -5.42 8.05
N ALA A 173 -3.46 -6.10 8.95
CA ALA A 173 -3.94 -7.46 8.72
C ALA A 173 -4.97 -7.53 7.58
N ILE A 174 -5.89 -6.57 7.50
CA ILE A 174 -6.86 -6.45 6.40
C ILE A 174 -6.11 -6.23 5.06
N SER A 175 -5.14 -5.31 5.03
CA SER A 175 -4.31 -5.06 3.85
C SER A 175 -3.56 -6.31 3.38
N ASN A 176 -2.91 -7.02 4.30
CA ASN A 176 -2.17 -8.25 3.98
C ASN A 176 -3.10 -9.37 3.50
N LEU A 177 -4.26 -9.55 4.13
CA LEU A 177 -5.25 -10.54 3.70
C LEU A 177 -5.74 -10.25 2.28
N SER A 178 -6.02 -8.98 1.97
CA SER A 178 -6.42 -8.55 0.63
C SER A 178 -5.32 -8.83 -0.41
N GLY A 179 -4.05 -8.62 -0.06
CA GLY A 179 -2.91 -8.96 -0.93
C GLY A 179 -2.80 -10.46 -1.19
N VAL A 180 -3.03 -11.31 -0.17
CA VAL A 180 -3.09 -12.76 -0.36
C VAL A 180 -4.22 -13.14 -1.31
N MET A 181 -5.40 -12.54 -1.16
CA MET A 181 -6.53 -12.76 -2.06
C MET A 181 -6.21 -12.30 -3.50
N GLY A 182 -5.54 -11.16 -3.67
CA GLY A 182 -5.06 -10.69 -4.97
C GLY A 182 -4.11 -11.67 -5.65
N ASN A 183 -3.17 -12.24 -4.90
CA ASN A 183 -2.28 -13.28 -5.41
C ASN A 183 -3.04 -14.56 -5.82
N TRP A 184 -4.04 -14.98 -5.06
CA TRP A 184 -4.88 -16.12 -5.42
C TRP A 184 -5.71 -15.84 -6.69
N LEU A 185 -6.31 -14.65 -6.79
CA LEU A 185 -7.05 -14.25 -7.99
C LEU A 185 -6.13 -14.24 -9.22
N GLY A 186 -4.91 -13.70 -9.10
CA GLY A 186 -3.91 -13.75 -10.15
C GLY A 186 -3.56 -15.19 -10.55
N SER A 187 -3.39 -16.08 -9.57
CA SER A 187 -3.11 -17.50 -9.84
C SER A 187 -4.25 -18.22 -10.54
N ILE A 188 -5.51 -17.95 -10.14
CA ILE A 188 -6.69 -18.53 -10.79
C ILE A 188 -6.80 -18.05 -12.25
N ILE A 189 -6.61 -16.74 -12.49
CA ILE A 189 -6.67 -16.18 -13.85
C ILE A 189 -5.53 -16.76 -14.69
N GLY A 190 -4.31 -16.84 -14.17
CA GLY A 190 -3.16 -17.45 -14.85
C GLY A 190 -3.43 -18.92 -15.23
N TYR A 191 -4.04 -19.68 -14.32
CA TYR A 191 -4.44 -21.07 -14.59
C TYR A 191 -5.50 -21.16 -15.71
N VAL A 192 -6.55 -20.34 -15.65
CA VAL A 192 -7.61 -20.30 -16.68
C VAL A 192 -7.05 -19.90 -18.06
N MET A 193 -6.06 -19.00 -18.08
CA MET A 193 -5.38 -18.58 -19.32
C MET A 193 -4.30 -19.56 -19.78
N ASN A 194 -4.17 -20.70 -19.10
CA ASN A 194 -3.19 -21.76 -19.39
C ASN A 194 -1.73 -21.26 -19.39
N ILE A 195 -1.40 -20.36 -18.47
CA ILE A 195 -0.05 -19.86 -18.30
C ILE A 195 0.67 -20.74 -17.28
N ASN A 196 1.76 -21.33 -17.71
CA ASN A 196 2.64 -22.15 -16.88
C ASN A 196 4.10 -21.95 -17.34
N ARG A 197 5.05 -22.64 -16.69
CA ARG A 197 6.49 -22.52 -17.02
C ARG A 197 6.84 -22.90 -18.45
N ASP A 198 6.05 -23.78 -19.07
CA ASP A 198 6.27 -24.26 -20.42
C ASP A 198 5.53 -23.43 -21.47
N ASN A 199 4.48 -22.71 -21.07
CA ASN A 199 3.62 -21.93 -21.97
C ASN A 199 3.37 -20.53 -21.44
N PHE A 200 3.85 -19.52 -22.18
CA PHE A 200 3.66 -18.09 -21.92
C PHE A 200 2.90 -17.37 -23.05
N ASP A 201 2.21 -18.10 -23.95
CA ASP A 201 1.59 -17.51 -25.14
C ASP A 201 0.56 -16.42 -24.80
N ASN A 202 -0.19 -16.62 -23.71
CA ASN A 202 -1.21 -15.68 -23.25
C ASN A 202 -0.70 -14.65 -22.22
N MET A 203 0.61 -14.62 -21.94
CA MET A 203 1.19 -13.77 -20.89
C MET A 203 0.89 -12.30 -21.07
N ILE A 204 0.89 -11.81 -22.31
CA ILE A 204 0.60 -10.40 -22.64
C ILE A 204 -0.82 -10.02 -22.20
N TRP A 205 -1.82 -10.84 -22.59
CA TRP A 205 -3.21 -10.61 -22.26
C TRP A 205 -3.45 -10.69 -20.75
N PHE A 206 -2.75 -11.60 -20.08
CA PHE A 206 -2.81 -11.74 -18.63
C PHE A 206 -2.28 -10.48 -17.91
N VAL A 207 -1.11 -9.99 -18.31
CA VAL A 207 -0.51 -8.77 -17.74
C VAL A 207 -1.41 -7.57 -18.00
N LEU A 208 -1.94 -7.41 -19.21
CA LEU A 208 -2.86 -6.32 -19.54
C LEU A 208 -4.15 -6.39 -18.71
N LEU A 209 -4.73 -7.57 -18.55
CA LEU A 209 -5.91 -7.77 -17.72
C LEU A 209 -5.63 -7.41 -16.25
N CYS A 210 -4.57 -7.96 -15.67
CA CYS A 210 -4.18 -7.66 -14.29
C CYS A 210 -3.85 -6.18 -14.10
N ALA A 211 -3.07 -5.58 -14.99
CA ALA A 211 -2.71 -4.16 -14.91
C ALA A 211 -3.95 -3.26 -14.98
N THR A 212 -4.91 -3.55 -15.86
CA THR A 212 -6.16 -2.76 -15.95
C THR A 212 -7.04 -2.91 -14.70
N LEU A 213 -7.08 -4.09 -14.10
CA LEU A 213 -7.79 -4.31 -12.83
C LEU A 213 -7.07 -3.66 -11.65
N GLU A 214 -5.73 -3.78 -11.57
CA GLU A 214 -4.90 -3.10 -10.56
C GLU A 214 -5.01 -1.57 -10.64
N PHE A 215 -5.27 -1.01 -11.81
CA PHE A 215 -5.52 0.41 -12.00
C PHE A 215 -6.97 0.78 -11.71
N GLY A 216 -7.93 0.04 -12.27
CA GLY A 216 -9.35 0.38 -12.25
C GLY A 216 -10.00 0.25 -10.88
N ILE A 217 -9.70 -0.82 -10.13
CA ILE A 217 -10.29 -1.06 -8.81
C ILE A 217 -9.90 0.03 -7.81
N PRO A 218 -8.61 0.38 -7.64
CA PRO A 218 -8.22 1.48 -6.77
C PRO A 218 -8.73 2.85 -7.25
N LEU A 219 -8.69 3.11 -8.56
CA LEU A 219 -9.20 4.36 -9.11
C LEU A 219 -10.66 4.60 -8.75
N LEU A 220 -11.51 3.60 -8.91
CA LEU A 220 -12.92 3.70 -8.53
C LEU A 220 -13.10 3.95 -7.03
N SER A 221 -12.23 3.36 -6.20
CA SER A 221 -12.25 3.55 -4.74
C SER A 221 -11.82 4.96 -4.35
N ILE A 222 -10.78 5.52 -5.00
CA ILE A 222 -10.32 6.89 -4.78
C ILE A 222 -11.40 7.89 -5.21
N LEU A 223 -12.02 7.69 -6.36
CA LEU A 223 -13.08 8.58 -6.85
C LEU A 223 -14.31 8.59 -5.95
N ARG A 224 -14.70 7.44 -5.40
CA ARG A 224 -15.78 7.35 -4.41
C ARG A 224 -15.38 7.94 -3.06
N GLY A 225 -14.13 7.77 -2.64
CA GLY A 225 -13.62 8.33 -1.39
C GLY A 225 -13.41 9.84 -1.45
N LYS A 226 -13.19 10.43 -2.63
CA LYS A 226 -12.96 11.87 -2.77
C LYS A 226 -14.16 12.72 -2.33
N THR A 227 -15.37 12.20 -2.43
CA THR A 227 -16.59 12.85 -1.92
C THR A 227 -16.65 12.86 -0.38
N SER A 228 -15.99 11.91 0.29
CA SER A 228 -15.98 11.80 1.76
C SER A 228 -14.78 12.53 2.40
N PHE A 229 -13.63 12.57 1.72
CA PHE A 229 -12.43 13.27 2.21
C PHE A 229 -12.48 14.78 2.04
N SER A 230 -13.35 15.31 1.17
CA SER A 230 -13.55 16.76 1.02
C SER A 230 -14.47 17.35 2.09
N GLU A 231 -15.40 16.58 2.62
CA GLU A 231 -16.30 17.02 3.69
C GLU A 231 -15.57 17.16 5.03
N ASP A 232 -14.68 16.22 5.39
CA ASP A 232 -13.92 16.27 6.64
C ASP A 232 -12.87 17.40 6.67
N SER A 233 -12.39 17.88 5.52
CA SER A 233 -11.42 18.98 5.45
C SER A 233 -12.09 20.36 5.47
N GLU A 234 -13.36 20.47 5.22
CA GLU A 234 -14.13 21.73 5.32
C GLU A 234 -14.63 21.95 6.76
N GLU A 235 -14.96 20.88 7.52
CA GLU A 235 -15.33 20.99 8.94
C GLU A 235 -14.16 21.39 9.87
N GLU A 236 -12.91 21.03 9.53
CA GLU A 236 -11.72 21.44 10.29
C GLU A 236 -11.28 22.90 10.01
N SER A 237 -11.84 23.56 9.00
CA SER A 237 -11.50 24.93 8.60
C SER A 237 -12.48 26.00 9.06
N GLU A 238 -13.57 25.66 9.73
CA GLU A 238 -14.38 26.67 10.41
C GLU A 238 -13.64 27.17 11.66
N PRO A 239 -13.23 28.45 11.70
CA PRO A 239 -12.60 29.01 12.90
C PRO A 239 -13.62 29.04 14.04
N GLU A 240 -13.20 28.53 15.20
CA GLU A 240 -13.91 28.63 16.48
C GLU A 240 -14.02 30.08 16.89
N MET A 241 -14.79 30.86 16.15
CA MET A 241 -15.08 32.25 16.37
C MET A 241 -16.56 32.35 16.72
N ASP A 242 -16.86 32.22 17.98
CA ASP A 242 -17.98 32.86 18.71
C ASP A 242 -18.48 32.03 19.90
N ARG A 243 -17.64 31.85 20.91
CA ARG A 243 -18.12 31.42 22.24
C ARG A 243 -17.53 32.18 23.43
N THR A 244 -17.20 33.47 23.25
CA THR A 244 -16.77 34.31 24.35
C THR A 244 -17.41 35.71 24.25
N LEU A 245 -18.71 35.79 24.25
CA LEU A 245 -19.45 37.02 24.63
C LEU A 245 -20.76 36.60 25.30
N GLU A 246 -20.71 36.00 26.48
CA GLU A 246 -21.79 36.16 27.44
C GLU A 246 -21.53 37.47 28.19
N PRO A 247 -22.46 38.40 28.20
CA PRO A 247 -22.34 39.64 28.97
C PRO A 247 -22.51 39.33 30.45
N ASP A 248 -21.57 39.84 31.26
CA ASP A 248 -21.64 39.87 32.72
C ASP A 248 -22.98 40.43 33.19
N ASP A 249 -23.74 39.65 33.95
CA ASP A 249 -24.89 40.10 34.70
C ASP A 249 -24.42 41.06 35.83
N PRO A 250 -25.09 42.19 36.02
CA PRO A 250 -24.71 43.14 37.08
C PRO A 250 -25.15 42.61 38.45
N VAL A 251 -24.18 42.49 39.33
CA VAL A 251 -24.40 42.28 40.78
C VAL A 251 -25.16 43.44 41.39
N ILE A 252 -26.33 43.17 41.92
CA ILE A 252 -27.01 44.00 42.96
C ILE A 252 -27.09 43.18 44.23
#